data_492619fa5ce052ac5ff8564cf96e381a
#
_entry.id   492619fa5ce052ac5ff8564cf96e381a
#
_cell.length_a   1.000
_cell.length_b   1.000
_cell.length_c   1.000
_cell.angle_alpha   90.00
_cell.angle_beta   90.00
_cell.angle_gamma   90.00
#
_symmetry.space_group_name_H-M   'P 1'
#
loop_
_entity.id
_entity.type
_entity.pdbx_description
1 polymer ?
#
loop_
_entity_poly.entity_id
_entity_poly.type
_entity_poly.pdbx_seq_one_letter_code
_entity_poly.pdbx_strand_id
1 'polypeptide(L)'
;MTSASGLPSLIIFGPHTDFPVGESLEELRQELNSVPRLSALSHAVSDLPRFWNSLVDFDTELRQIPGVSYLGQLGEWLRDGGCLPHNQSDAPNHYGLAVTILLQISQYSCFLNHLGKDSHPRVLRSVESGGIQGFCSGFLNAIAIASSETEVDLGSAAAVALRLAVCIGAYVDLDGIYSQNPEKYSCVVIRWKKTSSDGKAEVASMIESFPNVRCYLPLTNFWNSTSD
;
A
#
# COMPACT_ATOMS: atom_id res chain seq x y z
N MET A 1 -25.29 -8.11 28.82
CA MET A 1 -24.34 -8.71 27.85
C MET A 1 -24.23 -7.77 26.68
N THR A 2 -23.31 -6.82 26.74
CA THR A 2 -23.01 -5.93 25.61
C THR A 2 -22.26 -6.72 24.57
N SER A 3 -22.86 -6.84 23.41
CA SER A 3 -22.30 -7.47 22.21
C SER A 3 -20.87 -6.95 21.95
N ALA A 4 -19.91 -7.85 21.94
CA ALA A 4 -18.52 -7.60 21.55
C ALA A 4 -18.40 -7.42 19.99
N SER A 5 -19.44 -6.89 19.37
CA SER A 5 -19.67 -6.87 17.94
C SER A 5 -19.18 -5.57 17.30
N GLY A 6 -17.92 -5.47 17.02
CA GLY A 6 -17.38 -4.32 16.29
C GLY A 6 -15.93 -4.47 15.86
N LEU A 7 -15.23 -5.45 16.41
CA LEU A 7 -13.84 -5.68 16.02
C LEU A 7 -13.76 -6.64 14.83
N PRO A 8 -12.88 -6.38 13.87
CA PRO A 8 -12.71 -7.24 12.69
C PRO A 8 -12.06 -8.57 13.11
N SER A 9 -12.39 -9.65 12.42
CA SER A 9 -11.69 -10.92 12.50
C SER A 9 -10.60 -11.07 11.45
N LEU A 10 -10.60 -10.20 10.45
CA LEU A 10 -9.66 -10.17 9.32
C LEU A 10 -9.55 -8.71 8.83
N ILE A 11 -8.33 -8.28 8.54
CA ILE A 11 -8.06 -7.01 7.85
C ILE A 11 -7.35 -7.30 6.55
N ILE A 12 -7.80 -6.66 5.46
CA ILE A 12 -7.20 -6.81 4.15
C ILE A 12 -6.85 -5.44 3.59
N PHE A 13 -5.59 -5.26 3.21
CA PHE A 13 -5.12 -4.09 2.48
C PHE A 13 -5.03 -4.43 1.00
N GLY A 14 -5.77 -3.67 0.19
CA GLY A 14 -5.80 -3.84 -1.26
C GLY A 14 -4.56 -3.28 -1.95
N PRO A 15 -4.47 -3.51 -3.26
CA PRO A 15 -3.46 -2.87 -4.10
C PRO A 15 -3.77 -1.37 -4.22
N HIS A 16 -2.81 -0.66 -4.81
CA HIS A 16 -3.03 0.70 -5.25
C HIS A 16 -4.27 0.77 -6.18
N THR A 17 -5.27 1.51 -5.75
CA THR A 17 -6.52 1.73 -6.49
C THR A 17 -6.86 3.22 -6.46
N ASP A 18 -8.04 3.60 -6.88
CA ASP A 18 -8.45 5.01 -6.90
C ASP A 18 -8.25 5.70 -5.55
N PHE A 19 -7.59 6.86 -5.58
CA PHE A 19 -7.38 7.67 -4.39
C PHE A 19 -8.67 8.41 -4.01
N PRO A 20 -8.93 8.59 -2.72
CA PRO A 20 -10.00 9.47 -2.29
C PRO A 20 -9.74 10.89 -2.79
N VAL A 21 -10.82 11.61 -3.02
CA VAL A 21 -10.76 13.02 -3.47
C VAL A 21 -11.63 13.89 -2.57
N GLY A 22 -11.41 15.20 -2.61
CA GLY A 22 -12.20 16.15 -1.87
C GLY A 22 -12.09 16.00 -0.36
N GLU A 23 -13.23 16.03 0.33
CA GLU A 23 -13.31 16.01 1.80
C GLU A 23 -12.64 14.79 2.42
N SER A 24 -12.82 13.61 1.84
CA SER A 24 -12.21 12.37 2.35
C SER A 24 -10.68 12.40 2.32
N LEU A 25 -10.09 13.03 1.30
CA LEU A 25 -8.64 13.19 1.21
C LEU A 25 -8.14 14.18 2.27
N GLU A 26 -8.88 15.26 2.51
CA GLU A 26 -8.55 16.26 3.52
C GLU A 26 -8.66 15.67 4.95
N GLU A 27 -9.66 14.84 5.22
CA GLU A 27 -9.77 14.12 6.49
C GLU A 27 -8.55 13.23 6.75
N LEU A 28 -8.08 12.49 5.75
CA LEU A 28 -6.88 11.65 5.88
C LEU A 28 -5.62 12.48 6.10
N ARG A 29 -5.51 13.65 5.44
CA ARG A 29 -4.41 14.59 5.65
C ARG A 29 -4.41 15.14 7.07
N GLN A 30 -5.58 15.53 7.58
CA GLN A 30 -5.73 16.01 8.96
C GLN A 30 -5.37 14.92 9.97
N GLU A 31 -5.76 13.67 9.73
CA GLU A 31 -5.37 12.54 10.55
C GLU A 31 -3.83 12.40 10.60
N LEU A 32 -3.14 12.47 9.46
CA LEU A 32 -1.69 12.44 9.39
C LEU A 32 -1.02 13.56 10.19
N ASN A 33 -1.59 14.77 10.17
CA ASN A 33 -1.00 15.94 10.79
C ASN A 33 -1.28 16.06 12.30
N SER A 34 -2.45 15.61 12.74
CA SER A 34 -2.93 15.91 14.09
C SER A 34 -2.80 14.77 15.07
N VAL A 35 -2.71 13.52 14.58
CA VAL A 35 -2.75 12.34 15.45
C VAL A 35 -1.34 11.93 15.86
N PRO A 36 -1.02 11.93 17.18
CA PRO A 36 0.34 11.67 17.67
C PRO A 36 0.92 10.31 17.23
N ARG A 37 0.08 9.27 17.11
CA ARG A 37 0.52 7.94 16.66
C ARG A 37 1.08 7.93 15.24
N LEU A 38 0.74 8.93 14.39
CA LEU A 38 1.23 9.05 13.03
C LEU A 38 2.36 10.06 12.88
N SER A 39 2.83 10.70 13.95
CA SER A 39 3.86 11.74 13.89
C SER A 39 5.15 11.27 13.20
N ALA A 40 5.60 10.05 13.47
CA ALA A 40 6.79 9.48 12.82
C ALA A 40 6.59 9.31 11.31
N LEU A 41 5.38 8.94 10.86
CA LEU A 41 5.03 8.85 9.46
C LEU A 41 5.00 10.24 8.80
N SER A 42 4.38 11.24 9.44
CA SER A 42 4.34 12.63 8.92
C SER A 42 5.74 13.23 8.80
N HIS A 43 6.60 12.99 9.77
CA HIS A 43 8.01 13.39 9.70
C HIS A 43 8.73 12.69 8.53
N ALA A 44 8.48 11.39 8.34
CA ALA A 44 9.07 10.65 7.23
C ALA A 44 8.64 11.21 5.87
N VAL A 45 7.38 11.66 5.71
CA VAL A 45 6.92 12.34 4.48
C VAL A 45 7.73 13.60 4.22
N SER A 46 7.90 14.43 5.23
CA SER A 46 8.67 15.68 5.12
C SER A 46 10.15 15.45 4.79
N ASP A 47 10.70 14.28 5.18
CA ASP A 47 12.09 13.88 4.95
C ASP A 47 12.30 13.12 3.62
N LEU A 48 11.24 12.79 2.87
CA LEU A 48 11.35 12.02 1.64
C LEU A 48 12.31 12.62 0.59
N PRO A 49 12.37 13.95 0.35
CA PRO A 49 13.34 14.50 -0.59
C PRO A 49 14.79 14.24 -0.17
N ARG A 50 15.08 14.31 1.13
CA ARG A 50 16.41 14.00 1.67
C ARG A 50 16.70 12.49 1.58
N PHE A 51 15.73 11.67 1.90
CA PHE A 51 15.83 10.22 1.74
C PHE A 51 16.11 9.83 0.29
N TRP A 52 15.43 10.45 -0.68
CA TRP A 52 15.69 10.25 -2.11
C TRP A 52 17.14 10.59 -2.49
N ASN A 53 17.66 11.73 -2.04
CA ASN A 53 19.04 12.09 -2.30
C ASN A 53 20.02 11.03 -1.77
N SER A 54 19.75 10.46 -0.59
CA SER A 54 20.58 9.37 -0.04
C SER A 54 20.49 8.09 -0.89
N LEU A 55 19.33 7.78 -1.49
CA LEU A 55 19.19 6.67 -2.44
C LEU A 55 19.99 6.91 -3.72
N VAL A 56 19.95 8.12 -4.26
CA VAL A 56 20.71 8.53 -5.45
C VAL A 56 22.23 8.50 -5.19
N ASP A 57 22.66 8.85 -3.99
CA ASP A 57 24.07 8.75 -3.61
C ASP A 57 24.53 7.28 -3.51
N PHE A 58 23.63 6.39 -3.10
CA PHE A 58 23.89 4.94 -3.06
C PHE A 58 23.83 4.31 -4.45
N ASP A 59 22.84 4.69 -5.27
CA ASP A 59 22.65 4.20 -6.64
C ASP A 59 22.44 5.38 -7.60
N THR A 60 23.50 5.71 -8.33
CA THR A 60 23.52 6.86 -9.23
C THR A 60 22.60 6.72 -10.46
N GLU A 61 22.15 5.51 -10.79
CA GLU A 61 21.22 5.28 -11.89
C GLU A 61 19.85 5.92 -11.60
N LEU A 62 19.48 6.03 -10.33
CA LEU A 62 18.25 6.71 -9.89
C LEU A 62 18.21 8.20 -10.20
N ARG A 63 19.32 8.83 -10.62
CA ARG A 63 19.34 10.23 -11.12
C ARG A 63 18.47 10.47 -12.34
N GLN A 64 18.17 9.41 -13.07
CA GLN A 64 17.29 9.47 -14.24
C GLN A 64 15.82 9.66 -13.88
N ILE A 65 15.46 9.46 -12.61
CA ILE A 65 14.10 9.56 -12.10
C ILE A 65 13.94 10.89 -11.37
N PRO A 66 12.91 11.71 -11.65
CA PRO A 66 12.69 13.00 -11.00
C PRO A 66 12.06 12.86 -9.60
N GLY A 67 12.64 12.00 -8.74
CA GLY A 67 12.05 11.61 -7.46
C GLY A 67 11.92 12.76 -6.47
N VAL A 68 12.92 13.66 -6.35
CA VAL A 68 12.85 14.81 -5.44
C VAL A 68 11.61 15.68 -5.71
N SER A 69 11.31 15.92 -7.00
CA SER A 69 10.18 16.76 -7.39
C SER A 69 8.85 16.13 -6.97
N TYR A 70 8.66 14.85 -7.27
CA TYR A 70 7.43 14.13 -6.93
C TYR A 70 7.25 13.95 -5.42
N LEU A 71 8.31 13.52 -4.73
CA LEU A 71 8.24 13.28 -3.29
C LEU A 71 8.14 14.58 -2.49
N GLY A 72 8.70 15.69 -3.00
CA GLY A 72 8.53 17.03 -2.41
C GLY A 72 7.07 17.47 -2.38
N GLN A 73 6.32 17.16 -3.43
CA GLN A 73 4.89 17.48 -3.53
C GLN A 73 4.04 16.77 -2.45
N LEU A 74 4.45 15.59 -1.97
CA LEU A 74 3.77 14.95 -0.83
C LEU A 74 3.94 15.74 0.46
N GLY A 75 5.14 16.26 0.70
CA GLY A 75 5.41 17.14 1.84
C GLY A 75 4.64 18.45 1.77
N GLU A 76 4.53 19.03 0.57
CA GLU A 76 3.72 20.22 0.30
C GLU A 76 2.24 19.95 0.53
N TRP A 77 1.71 18.86 -0.04
CA TRP A 77 0.33 18.46 0.18
C TRP A 77 0.04 18.23 1.68
N LEU A 78 0.92 17.55 2.39
CA LEU A 78 0.73 17.31 3.82
C LEU A 78 0.64 18.61 4.60
N ARG A 79 1.48 19.60 4.30
CA ARG A 79 1.54 20.90 4.98
C ARG A 79 0.39 21.82 4.58
N ASP A 80 0.18 22.00 3.27
CA ASP A 80 -0.62 23.07 2.70
C ASP A 80 -2.02 22.58 2.26
N GLY A 81 -2.22 21.29 2.08
CA GLY A 81 -3.46 20.70 1.59
C GLY A 81 -3.61 20.75 0.08
N GLY A 82 -4.83 20.66 -0.39
CA GLY A 82 -5.16 20.67 -1.82
C GLY A 82 -5.26 19.27 -2.42
N CYS A 83 -5.21 19.20 -3.74
CA CYS A 83 -5.25 17.93 -4.47
C CYS A 83 -3.87 17.26 -4.47
N LEU A 84 -3.85 15.94 -4.42
CA LEU A 84 -2.64 15.19 -4.76
C LEU A 84 -2.30 15.44 -6.23
N PRO A 85 -1.02 15.75 -6.55
CA PRO A 85 -0.66 16.38 -7.81
C PRO A 85 -0.79 15.52 -9.06
N HIS A 86 -1.08 14.23 -8.95
CA HIS A 86 -1.16 13.35 -10.12
C HIS A 86 -2.35 12.39 -10.06
N ASN A 87 -3.06 12.27 -11.20
CA ASN A 87 -3.97 11.17 -11.44
C ASN A 87 -3.17 9.86 -11.48
N GLN A 88 -3.74 8.81 -10.92
CA GLN A 88 -3.09 7.52 -10.69
C GLN A 88 -2.43 6.89 -11.91
N SER A 89 -3.00 7.07 -13.10
CA SER A 89 -2.52 6.43 -14.34
C SER A 89 -1.14 6.90 -14.80
N ASP A 90 -0.75 8.10 -14.43
CA ASP A 90 0.46 8.76 -14.94
C ASP A 90 1.51 9.02 -13.85
N ALA A 91 1.18 8.71 -12.59
CA ALA A 91 2.10 8.86 -11.48
C ALA A 91 3.21 7.80 -11.52
N PRO A 92 4.47 8.17 -11.31
CA PRO A 92 5.55 7.18 -11.18
C PRO A 92 5.33 6.30 -9.95
N ASN A 93 5.84 5.06 -10.00
CA ASN A 93 5.60 4.06 -8.97
C ASN A 93 6.13 4.48 -7.60
N HIS A 94 7.30 5.13 -7.54
CA HIS A 94 7.86 5.61 -6.27
C HIS A 94 6.96 6.62 -5.56
N TYR A 95 6.20 7.42 -6.31
CA TYR A 95 5.20 8.33 -5.78
C TYR A 95 3.90 7.59 -5.45
N GLY A 96 3.34 6.82 -6.39
CA GLY A 96 2.06 6.14 -6.23
C GLY A 96 2.05 5.14 -5.07
N LEU A 97 3.13 4.36 -4.90
CA LEU A 97 3.27 3.46 -3.76
C LEU A 97 3.37 4.21 -2.43
N ALA A 98 4.11 5.32 -2.40
CA ALA A 98 4.19 6.17 -1.20
C ALA A 98 2.82 6.71 -0.80
N VAL A 99 2.04 7.24 -1.75
CA VAL A 99 0.67 7.72 -1.51
C VAL A 99 -0.22 6.59 -0.97
N THR A 100 -0.11 5.38 -1.52
CA THR A 100 -0.88 4.22 -1.04
C THR A 100 -0.60 3.91 0.43
N ILE A 101 0.67 3.96 0.86
CA ILE A 101 1.03 3.78 2.27
C ILE A 101 0.36 4.85 3.13
N LEU A 102 0.50 6.11 2.75
CA LEU A 102 -0.06 7.23 3.51
C LEU A 102 -1.57 7.11 3.70
N LEU A 103 -2.29 6.86 2.59
CA LEU A 103 -3.75 6.80 2.62
C LEU A 103 -4.26 5.61 3.43
N GLN A 104 -3.71 4.41 3.21
CA GLN A 104 -4.19 3.21 3.89
C GLN A 104 -3.85 3.21 5.39
N ILE A 105 -2.69 3.72 5.79
CA ILE A 105 -2.35 3.87 7.21
C ILE A 105 -3.23 4.94 7.86
N SER A 106 -3.52 6.05 7.18
CA SER A 106 -4.44 7.07 7.69
C SER A 106 -5.86 6.53 7.85
N GLN A 107 -6.36 5.77 6.88
CA GLN A 107 -7.66 5.09 6.96
C GLN A 107 -7.71 4.13 8.15
N TYR A 108 -6.63 3.36 8.35
CA TYR A 108 -6.54 2.49 9.52
C TYR A 108 -6.53 3.29 10.83
N SER A 109 -5.82 4.41 10.88
CA SER A 109 -5.82 5.31 12.04
C SER A 109 -7.20 5.91 12.32
N CYS A 110 -7.92 6.37 11.28
CA CYS A 110 -9.32 6.81 11.41
C CYS A 110 -10.21 5.70 11.96
N PHE A 111 -10.04 4.47 11.49
CA PHE A 111 -10.76 3.31 12.00
C PHE A 111 -10.47 3.10 13.51
N LEU A 112 -9.21 3.21 13.93
CA LEU A 112 -8.85 3.11 15.35
C LEU A 112 -9.52 4.20 16.20
N ASN A 113 -9.65 5.44 15.67
CA ASN A 113 -10.34 6.52 16.36
C ASN A 113 -11.82 6.18 16.65
N HIS A 114 -12.50 5.53 15.70
CA HIS A 114 -13.90 5.09 15.91
C HIS A 114 -14.02 3.98 16.97
N LEU A 115 -13.00 3.16 17.14
CA LEU A 115 -12.97 2.11 18.15
C LEU A 115 -12.59 2.62 19.55
N GLY A 116 -12.04 3.84 19.64
CA GLY A 116 -11.66 4.50 20.86
C GLY A 116 -10.26 4.13 21.37
N LYS A 117 -10.00 4.44 22.63
CA LYS A 117 -8.68 4.33 23.24
C LYS A 117 -8.16 2.88 23.26
N ASP A 118 -6.85 2.73 23.14
CA ASP A 118 -6.15 1.43 23.15
C ASP A 118 -6.72 0.42 22.13
N SER A 119 -7.20 0.95 20.98
CA SER A 119 -7.87 0.14 19.95
C SER A 119 -6.90 -0.74 19.17
N HIS A 120 -5.69 -0.28 18.88
CA HIS A 120 -4.73 -1.03 18.06
C HIS A 120 -4.39 -2.42 18.63
N PRO A 121 -3.97 -2.58 19.91
CA PRO A 121 -3.72 -3.90 20.49
C PRO A 121 -4.98 -4.78 20.55
N ARG A 122 -6.16 -4.16 20.70
CA ARG A 122 -7.44 -4.89 20.67
C ARG A 122 -7.75 -5.44 19.29
N VAL A 123 -7.49 -4.66 18.26
CA VAL A 123 -7.64 -5.07 16.86
C VAL A 123 -6.68 -6.20 16.54
N LEU A 124 -5.39 -6.09 16.91
CA LEU A 124 -4.41 -7.16 16.66
C LEU A 124 -4.86 -8.49 17.28
N ARG A 125 -5.34 -8.47 18.51
CA ARG A 125 -5.90 -9.68 19.16
C ARG A 125 -7.16 -10.20 18.47
N SER A 126 -8.01 -9.31 17.95
CA SER A 126 -9.25 -9.75 17.29
C SER A 126 -9.04 -10.43 15.96
N VAL A 127 -7.96 -10.08 15.26
CA VAL A 127 -7.60 -10.67 13.97
C VAL A 127 -6.69 -11.88 14.09
N GLU A 128 -6.41 -12.38 15.28
CA GLU A 128 -5.50 -13.51 15.52
C GLU A 128 -5.88 -14.74 14.70
N SER A 129 -7.18 -14.99 14.49
CA SER A 129 -7.67 -16.12 13.72
C SER A 129 -7.71 -15.91 12.21
N GLY A 130 -7.97 -14.68 11.74
CA GLY A 130 -8.11 -14.34 10.32
C GLY A 130 -6.87 -13.66 9.74
N GLY A 131 -6.11 -13.00 10.60
CA GLY A 131 -4.88 -12.33 10.25
C GLY A 131 -5.05 -10.93 9.66
N ILE A 132 -3.90 -10.36 9.31
CA ILE A 132 -3.79 -9.13 8.53
C ILE A 132 -3.15 -9.50 7.20
N GLN A 133 -3.85 -9.23 6.12
CA GLN A 133 -3.42 -9.61 4.79
C GLN A 133 -3.19 -8.37 3.94
N GLY A 134 -2.23 -8.44 3.03
CA GLY A 134 -1.94 -7.38 2.08
C GLY A 134 -1.75 -7.95 0.69
N PHE A 135 -2.33 -7.30 -0.31
CA PHE A 135 -2.14 -7.65 -1.70
C PHE A 135 -1.39 -6.52 -2.42
N CYS A 136 -0.34 -6.87 -3.17
CA CYS A 136 0.52 -5.90 -3.87
C CYS A 136 1.11 -4.86 -2.89
N SER A 137 0.95 -3.56 -3.16
CA SER A 137 1.39 -2.47 -2.26
C SER A 137 0.78 -2.54 -0.85
N GLY A 138 -0.43 -3.09 -0.72
CA GLY A 138 -1.08 -3.30 0.57
C GLY A 138 -0.32 -4.25 1.51
N PHE A 139 0.59 -5.08 0.99
CA PHE A 139 1.44 -5.95 1.80
C PHE A 139 2.34 -5.18 2.79
N LEU A 140 2.88 -4.04 2.37
CA LEU A 140 3.71 -3.21 3.25
C LEU A 140 2.89 -2.63 4.41
N ASN A 141 1.65 -2.22 4.15
CA ASN A 141 0.73 -1.75 5.20
C ASN A 141 0.36 -2.87 6.17
N ALA A 142 0.07 -4.06 5.64
CA ALA A 142 -0.23 -5.24 6.46
C ALA A 142 0.94 -5.56 7.40
N ILE A 143 2.18 -5.55 6.90
CA ILE A 143 3.39 -5.79 7.72
C ILE A 143 3.55 -4.67 8.76
N ALA A 144 3.44 -3.40 8.37
CA ALA A 144 3.61 -2.29 9.30
C ALA A 144 2.65 -2.38 10.49
N ILE A 145 1.39 -2.73 10.23
CA ILE A 145 0.37 -2.89 11.25
C ILE A 145 0.61 -4.15 12.09
N ALA A 146 0.89 -5.29 11.46
CA ALA A 146 1.08 -6.54 12.17
C ALA A 146 2.36 -6.57 13.03
N SER A 147 3.39 -5.79 12.67
CA SER A 147 4.66 -5.70 13.40
C SER A 147 4.66 -4.64 14.52
N SER A 148 3.63 -3.83 14.62
CA SER A 148 3.51 -2.81 15.66
C SER A 148 2.71 -3.34 16.86
N GLU A 149 3.27 -3.26 18.06
CA GLU A 149 2.59 -3.72 19.28
C GLU A 149 1.72 -2.60 19.87
N THR A 150 2.13 -1.36 19.69
CA THR A 150 1.47 -0.17 20.24
C THR A 150 1.10 0.83 19.14
N GLU A 151 0.25 1.79 19.49
CA GLU A 151 -0.10 2.89 18.56
C GLU A 151 1.12 3.77 18.21
N VAL A 152 2.11 3.86 19.09
CA VAL A 152 3.35 4.61 18.81
C VAL A 152 4.23 3.85 17.81
N ASP A 153 4.34 2.53 17.97
CA ASP A 153 5.11 1.68 17.05
C ASP A 153 4.52 1.70 15.64
N LEU A 154 3.19 1.83 15.53
CA LEU A 154 2.49 1.92 14.25
C LEU A 154 3.06 3.05 13.37
N GLY A 155 3.24 4.24 13.91
CA GLY A 155 3.80 5.37 13.16
C GLY A 155 5.23 5.10 12.68
N SER A 156 6.05 4.49 13.52
CA SER A 156 7.43 4.12 13.18
C SER A 156 7.49 3.03 12.12
N ALA A 157 6.69 1.97 12.26
CA ALA A 157 6.59 0.90 11.28
C ALA A 157 6.05 1.42 9.93
N ALA A 158 5.05 2.30 9.96
CA ALA A 158 4.52 2.94 8.76
C ALA A 158 5.56 3.85 8.07
N ALA A 159 6.40 4.55 8.82
CA ALA A 159 7.50 5.34 8.26
C ALA A 159 8.55 4.47 7.56
N VAL A 160 8.82 3.26 8.07
CA VAL A 160 9.67 2.28 7.39
C VAL A 160 8.99 1.77 6.13
N ALA A 161 7.71 1.40 6.20
CA ALA A 161 6.93 0.94 5.05
C ALA A 161 6.88 1.99 3.93
N LEU A 162 6.74 3.28 4.28
CA LEU A 162 6.78 4.40 3.34
C LEU A 162 8.11 4.45 2.58
N ARG A 163 9.24 4.37 3.29
CA ARG A 163 10.57 4.39 2.66
C ARG A 163 10.80 3.17 1.77
N LEU A 164 10.37 1.99 2.21
CA LEU A 164 10.43 0.78 1.40
C LEU A 164 9.57 0.90 0.13
N ALA A 165 8.38 1.48 0.23
CA ALA A 165 7.52 1.73 -0.92
C ALA A 165 8.20 2.65 -1.95
N VAL A 166 8.86 3.72 -1.49
CA VAL A 166 9.65 4.61 -2.35
C VAL A 166 10.79 3.85 -3.02
N CYS A 167 11.55 3.03 -2.28
CA CYS A 167 12.64 2.22 -2.85
C CYS A 167 12.12 1.26 -3.93
N ILE A 168 11.08 0.47 -3.60
CA ILE A 168 10.51 -0.49 -4.54
C ILE A 168 10.02 0.23 -5.79
N GLY A 169 9.27 1.32 -5.62
CA GLY A 169 8.75 2.10 -6.75
C GLY A 169 9.86 2.70 -7.60
N ALA A 170 10.94 3.19 -6.99
CA ALA A 170 12.09 3.74 -7.69
C ALA A 170 12.75 2.71 -8.62
N TYR A 171 12.96 1.48 -8.15
CA TYR A 171 13.54 0.43 -8.99
C TYR A 171 12.58 -0.08 -10.07
N VAL A 172 11.27 -0.08 -9.80
CA VAL A 172 10.27 -0.36 -10.85
C VAL A 172 10.28 0.72 -11.93
N ASP A 173 10.37 1.99 -11.55
CA ASP A 173 10.46 3.11 -12.49
C ASP A 173 11.77 3.04 -13.30
N LEU A 174 12.87 2.67 -12.66
CA LEU A 174 14.18 2.51 -13.30
C LEU A 174 14.16 1.37 -14.33
N ASP A 175 13.60 0.22 -13.97
CA ASP A 175 13.42 -0.91 -14.91
C ASP A 175 12.57 -0.51 -16.12
N GLY A 176 11.55 0.30 -15.90
CA GLY A 176 10.72 0.87 -16.97
C GLY A 176 11.49 1.76 -17.95
N ILE A 177 12.54 2.46 -17.49
CA ILE A 177 13.41 3.27 -18.36
C ILE A 177 14.32 2.38 -19.21
N TYR A 178 14.87 1.32 -18.62
CA TYR A 178 15.80 0.42 -19.32
C TYR A 178 15.13 -0.62 -20.19
N SER A 179 13.88 -0.97 -19.92
CA SER A 179 13.14 -1.87 -20.79
C SER A 179 12.84 -1.13 -22.11
N GLN A 180 13.67 -1.39 -23.13
CA GLN A 180 13.49 -0.85 -24.49
C GLN A 180 12.21 -1.37 -25.18
N ASN A 181 11.39 -2.11 -24.49
CA ASN A 181 10.15 -2.66 -25.01
C ASN A 181 9.01 -1.73 -24.62
N PRO A 182 8.40 -0.99 -25.60
CA PRO A 182 7.30 -0.07 -25.31
C PRO A 182 6.01 -0.81 -24.93
N GLU A 183 6.01 -2.13 -24.92
CA GLU A 183 4.91 -2.91 -24.40
C GLU A 183 4.88 -2.75 -22.87
N LYS A 184 4.03 -1.85 -22.41
CA LYS A 184 3.74 -1.68 -20.99
C LYS A 184 3.34 -3.05 -20.43
N TYR A 185 4.14 -3.59 -19.53
CA TYR A 185 3.74 -4.78 -18.78
C TYR A 185 2.53 -4.42 -17.94
N SER A 186 1.38 -4.95 -18.31
CA SER A 186 0.17 -4.79 -17.53
C SER A 186 0.00 -5.99 -16.62
N CYS A 187 -0.11 -5.74 -15.33
CA CYS A 187 -0.51 -6.76 -14.37
C CYS A 187 -2.03 -6.82 -14.31
N VAL A 188 -2.60 -7.96 -14.61
CA VAL A 188 -4.05 -8.17 -14.54
C VAL A 188 -4.35 -9.13 -13.40
N VAL A 189 -5.24 -8.72 -12.51
CA VAL A 189 -5.78 -9.57 -11.46
C VAL A 189 -7.11 -10.14 -11.91
N ILE A 190 -7.16 -11.45 -12.06
CA ILE A 190 -8.38 -12.15 -12.47
C ILE A 190 -9.01 -12.80 -11.24
N ARG A 191 -10.28 -12.54 -11.00
CA ARG A 191 -11.09 -13.18 -9.96
C ARG A 191 -12.18 -13.99 -10.63
N TRP A 192 -12.38 -15.22 -10.18
CA TRP A 192 -13.53 -16.04 -10.58
C TRP A 192 -14.30 -16.53 -9.37
N LYS A 193 -15.58 -16.76 -9.54
CA LYS A 193 -16.42 -17.32 -8.48
C LYS A 193 -16.11 -18.82 -8.30
N LYS A 194 -15.92 -19.25 -7.07
CA LYS A 194 -15.58 -20.64 -6.69
C LYS A 194 -16.59 -21.68 -7.19
N THR A 195 -17.78 -21.26 -7.59
CA THR A 195 -18.87 -22.14 -8.05
C THR A 195 -18.74 -22.64 -9.50
N SER A 196 -17.76 -22.14 -10.26
CA SER A 196 -17.53 -22.57 -11.65
C SER A 196 -16.26 -23.39 -11.71
N SER A 197 -16.41 -24.73 -11.80
CA SER A 197 -15.32 -25.65 -12.11
C SER A 197 -14.60 -25.26 -13.41
N ASP A 198 -15.34 -24.63 -14.31
CA ASP A 198 -14.90 -24.23 -15.64
C ASP A 198 -14.10 -22.93 -15.61
N GLY A 199 -14.32 -22.03 -14.64
CA GLY A 199 -13.64 -20.74 -14.56
C GLY A 199 -12.11 -20.84 -14.45
N LYS A 200 -11.60 -21.86 -13.75
CA LYS A 200 -10.15 -22.08 -13.65
C LYS A 200 -9.56 -22.56 -14.97
N ALA A 201 -10.26 -23.46 -15.67
CA ALA A 201 -9.84 -23.95 -16.97
C ALA A 201 -9.93 -22.86 -18.05
N GLU A 202 -10.97 -22.03 -17.98
CA GLU A 202 -11.14 -20.88 -18.89
C GLU A 202 -10.05 -19.83 -18.71
N VAL A 203 -9.69 -19.49 -17.46
CA VAL A 203 -8.58 -18.57 -17.16
C VAL A 203 -7.25 -19.18 -17.62
N ALA A 204 -6.99 -20.46 -17.37
CA ALA A 204 -5.78 -21.13 -17.85
C ALA A 204 -5.68 -21.10 -19.38
N SER A 205 -6.76 -21.43 -20.08
CA SER A 205 -6.83 -21.37 -21.55
C SER A 205 -6.63 -19.93 -22.08
N MET A 206 -7.20 -18.94 -21.39
CA MET A 206 -6.98 -17.54 -21.74
C MET A 206 -5.51 -17.17 -21.58
N ILE A 207 -4.86 -17.53 -20.48
CA ILE A 207 -3.44 -17.27 -20.23
C ILE A 207 -2.57 -17.95 -21.30
N GLU A 208 -2.86 -19.20 -21.66
CA GLU A 208 -2.14 -19.94 -22.69
C GLU A 208 -2.29 -19.31 -24.09
N SER A 209 -3.35 -18.56 -24.34
CA SER A 209 -3.56 -17.84 -25.61
C SER A 209 -2.67 -16.63 -25.79
N PHE A 210 -1.96 -16.16 -24.74
CA PHE A 210 -1.03 -15.05 -24.78
C PHE A 210 0.43 -15.53 -24.79
N PRO A 211 1.08 -15.66 -25.97
CA PRO A 211 2.38 -16.33 -26.09
C PRO A 211 3.55 -15.66 -25.36
N ASN A 212 3.38 -14.42 -24.90
CA ASN A 212 4.42 -13.64 -24.21
C ASN A 212 4.14 -13.42 -22.71
N VAL A 213 3.10 -14.06 -22.15
CA VAL A 213 2.79 -13.92 -20.72
C VAL A 213 3.68 -14.86 -19.92
N ARG A 214 4.66 -14.32 -19.21
CA ARG A 214 5.34 -15.05 -18.14
C ARG A 214 4.41 -15.11 -16.94
N CYS A 215 3.57 -16.14 -16.89
CA CYS A 215 2.75 -16.39 -15.70
C CYS A 215 3.64 -16.91 -14.58
N TYR A 216 3.92 -16.09 -13.60
CA TYR A 216 4.25 -16.57 -12.29
C TYR A 216 2.95 -17.02 -11.63
N LEU A 217 2.65 -18.33 -11.73
CA LEU A 217 1.56 -18.98 -11.01
C LEU A 217 2.11 -19.67 -9.76
N PRO A 218 2.32 -18.97 -8.64
CA PRO A 218 2.72 -19.65 -7.40
C PRO A 218 1.55 -19.85 -6.44
N LEU A 219 0.29 -19.76 -6.84
CA LEU A 219 -0.79 -19.65 -5.84
C LEU A 219 -1.94 -20.63 -5.98
N THR A 220 -1.75 -21.76 -6.61
CA THR A 220 -2.83 -22.76 -6.72
C THR A 220 -3.10 -23.59 -5.47
N ASN A 221 -2.26 -23.51 -4.43
CA ASN A 221 -2.36 -24.44 -3.30
C ASN A 221 -2.74 -23.84 -1.95
N PHE A 222 -3.00 -22.53 -1.86
CA PHE A 222 -3.29 -21.91 -0.56
C PHE A 222 -4.74 -21.98 -0.08
N TRP A 223 -5.67 -22.53 -0.89
CA TRP A 223 -7.11 -22.51 -0.57
C TRP A 223 -7.78 -23.90 -0.53
N ASN A 224 -7.02 -24.98 -0.45
CA ASN A 224 -7.60 -26.34 -0.39
C ASN A 224 -7.54 -27.01 0.98
N SER A 225 -7.27 -26.30 2.04
CA SER A 225 -7.32 -26.89 3.39
C SER A 225 -8.37 -26.17 4.22
N THR A 226 -9.61 -26.53 4.06
CA THR A 226 -10.61 -26.63 5.14
C THR A 226 -11.94 -27.01 4.52
N SER A 227 -12.20 -28.28 4.46
CA SER A 227 -13.55 -28.84 4.59
C SER A 227 -13.37 -30.31 4.94
N ASP A 228 -13.38 -30.56 6.22
CA ASP A 228 -14.06 -31.71 6.84
C ASP A 228 -14.55 -31.24 8.21
#